data_9b38e5619744c8ba9d46901e4322261c
#
_entry.id   9b38e5619744c8ba9d46901e4322261c
#
_cell.length_a   1.000
_cell.length_b   1.000
_cell.length_c   1.000
_cell.angle_alpha   90.00
_cell.angle_beta   90.00
_cell.angle_gamma   90.00
#
_symmetry.space_group_name_H-M   'P 1'
#
loop_
_entity.id
_entity.type
_entity.pdbx_description
1 polymer ?
#
loop_
_entity_poly.entity_id
_entity_poly.type
_entity_poly.pdbx_seq_one_letter_code
_entity_poly.pdbx_strand_id
1 'polypeptide(L)'
;MAVRVTCQCGTSYELKDEFAGRLVKCPQCGRENRVPGVVPASAVKPQADPVFDRDIFLLRQQLLRISEKYDVADEQGKKIVFVERPAHLLRNVGALLAALVAAGVVGVGFGMLADMAKGTAFEDVLVALAVIGAIVALIAVGVGLSAKRHVTFYRDQSKRDKLLDVLQDRKWQPITATYTVRDRTGRTLALLWKNYLYNIIRKRWYVKAPDGTTLYVAKEDSIILSLLRRLLGPLFGLLRTNFIIVRDGSEDVVGEFNRKFTLLDRYVLDLKADGARVLDRRVALALGVMLDTGERR
;
A
#
# COMPACT_ATOMS: atom_id res chain seq x y z
N MET A 1 27.11 -19.28 -9.35
CA MET A 1 26.76 -19.02 -10.78
C MET A 1 27.42 -17.71 -11.19
N ALA A 2 27.62 -17.45 -12.48
CA ALA A 2 28.23 -16.21 -12.95
C ALA A 2 27.17 -15.30 -13.58
N VAL A 3 27.22 -14.01 -13.29
CA VAL A 3 26.32 -13.00 -13.86
C VAL A 3 27.02 -12.32 -15.03
N ARG A 4 26.47 -12.41 -16.22
CA ARG A 4 27.02 -11.71 -17.39
C ARG A 4 26.53 -10.27 -17.43
N VAL A 5 27.46 -9.34 -17.51
CA VAL A 5 27.21 -7.90 -17.63
C VAL A 5 27.74 -7.39 -18.95
N THR A 6 26.91 -6.65 -19.70
CA THR A 6 27.32 -5.99 -20.94
C THR A 6 27.38 -4.49 -20.71
N CYS A 7 28.56 -3.92 -20.93
CA CYS A 7 28.78 -2.48 -20.83
C CYS A 7 28.30 -1.76 -22.09
N GLN A 8 27.97 -0.48 -21.97
CA GLN A 8 27.63 0.37 -23.14
C GLN A 8 28.77 0.50 -24.17
N CYS A 9 30.01 0.16 -23.80
CA CYS A 9 31.13 0.10 -24.73
C CYS A 9 31.17 -1.18 -25.57
N GLY A 10 30.17 -2.07 -25.42
CA GLY A 10 30.09 -3.35 -26.14
C GLY A 10 30.81 -4.53 -25.48
N THR A 11 31.57 -4.30 -24.40
CA THR A 11 32.30 -5.37 -23.69
C THR A 11 31.39 -6.12 -22.77
N SER A 12 31.36 -7.46 -22.89
CA SER A 12 30.66 -8.37 -21.99
C SER A 12 31.67 -9.08 -21.09
N TYR A 13 31.38 -9.16 -19.79
CA TYR A 13 32.20 -9.84 -18.80
C TYR A 13 31.36 -10.57 -17.78
N GLU A 14 31.91 -11.62 -17.19
CA GLU A 14 31.25 -12.44 -16.20
C GLU A 14 31.74 -12.11 -14.80
N LEU A 15 30.82 -11.93 -13.88
CA LEU A 15 31.09 -11.61 -12.48
C LEU A 15 30.51 -12.70 -11.57
N LYS A 16 31.14 -12.91 -10.43
CA LYS A 16 30.61 -13.80 -9.41
C LYS A 16 29.30 -13.23 -8.83
N ASP A 17 28.41 -14.10 -8.37
CA ASP A 17 27.10 -13.75 -7.80
C ASP A 17 27.16 -12.76 -6.65
N GLU A 18 28.30 -12.69 -5.94
CA GLU A 18 28.54 -11.74 -4.84
C GLU A 18 28.51 -10.25 -5.28
N PHE A 19 28.65 -9.98 -6.58
CA PHE A 19 28.56 -8.64 -7.18
C PHE A 19 27.16 -8.28 -7.68
N ALA A 20 26.19 -9.20 -7.57
CA ALA A 20 24.81 -8.95 -8.00
C ALA A 20 24.21 -7.72 -7.26
N GLY A 21 23.64 -6.80 -8.02
CA GLY A 21 23.06 -5.54 -7.50
C GLY A 21 24.08 -4.44 -7.18
N ARG A 22 25.40 -4.71 -7.23
CA ARG A 22 26.42 -3.71 -6.96
C ARG A 22 26.83 -2.93 -8.22
N LEU A 23 27.42 -1.75 -8.01
CA LEU A 23 28.08 -0.99 -9.07
C LEU A 23 29.49 -1.55 -9.24
N VAL A 24 29.86 -1.92 -10.47
CA VAL A 24 31.20 -2.39 -10.83
C VAL A 24 31.73 -1.55 -11.99
N LYS A 25 33.04 -1.31 -12.00
CA LYS A 25 33.69 -0.60 -13.11
C LYS A 25 34.00 -1.55 -14.24
N CYS A 26 33.67 -1.14 -15.46
CA CYS A 26 34.02 -1.89 -16.66
C CYS A 26 35.55 -1.97 -16.77
N PRO A 27 36.13 -3.16 -16.97
CA PRO A 27 37.58 -3.31 -17.05
C PRO A 27 38.18 -2.63 -18.28
N GLN A 28 37.38 -2.35 -19.31
CA GLN A 28 37.88 -1.75 -20.55
C GLN A 28 37.68 -0.25 -20.65
N CYS A 29 36.58 0.32 -20.17
CA CYS A 29 36.29 1.75 -20.31
C CYS A 29 36.16 2.51 -18.97
N GLY A 30 36.27 1.82 -17.83
CA GLY A 30 36.19 2.43 -16.49
C GLY A 30 34.81 2.91 -16.07
N ARG A 31 33.78 2.82 -16.93
CA ARG A 31 32.42 3.25 -16.59
C ARG A 31 31.80 2.32 -15.57
N GLU A 32 31.05 2.90 -14.65
CA GLU A 32 30.28 2.15 -13.66
C GLU A 32 29.05 1.54 -14.32
N ASN A 33 28.91 0.21 -14.18
CA ASN A 33 27.74 -0.55 -14.60
C ASN A 33 27.12 -1.19 -13.36
N ARG A 34 25.81 -1.12 -13.27
CA ARG A 34 25.08 -1.86 -12.23
C ARG A 34 24.93 -3.31 -12.68
N VAL A 35 25.52 -4.22 -11.91
CA VAL A 35 25.33 -5.65 -12.15
C VAL A 35 23.85 -5.98 -11.95
N PRO A 36 23.17 -6.62 -12.91
CA PRO A 36 21.82 -7.09 -12.69
C PRO A 36 21.78 -7.91 -11.40
N GLY A 37 20.91 -7.54 -10.46
CA GLY A 37 20.73 -8.34 -9.26
C GLY A 37 20.28 -9.72 -9.69
N VAL A 38 20.99 -10.76 -9.29
CA VAL A 38 20.46 -12.11 -9.39
C VAL A 38 19.27 -12.12 -8.43
N VAL A 39 18.07 -12.01 -8.97
CA VAL A 39 16.89 -12.45 -8.22
C VAL A 39 17.17 -13.93 -7.99
N PRO A 40 17.36 -14.40 -6.74
CA PRO A 40 17.64 -15.80 -6.52
C PRO A 40 16.48 -16.59 -7.11
N ALA A 41 16.75 -17.26 -8.25
CA ALA A 41 15.80 -18.13 -8.94
C ALA A 41 15.48 -19.40 -8.11
N SER A 42 15.92 -19.44 -6.87
CA SER A 42 15.82 -20.58 -5.96
C SER A 42 15.23 -20.25 -4.60
N ALA A 43 14.33 -19.26 -4.51
CA ALA A 43 13.25 -19.48 -3.56
C ALA A 43 12.32 -20.48 -4.24
N VAL A 44 12.39 -21.75 -3.87
CA VAL A 44 11.30 -22.72 -4.09
C VAL A 44 10.02 -21.94 -3.81
N LYS A 45 9.28 -21.55 -4.88
CA LYS A 45 8.00 -20.89 -4.73
C LYS A 45 7.19 -21.88 -3.92
N PRO A 46 6.88 -21.65 -2.61
CA PRO A 46 6.00 -22.54 -1.92
C PRO A 46 4.78 -22.55 -2.81
N GLN A 47 4.31 -23.73 -3.14
CA GLN A 47 3.26 -23.98 -4.11
C GLN A 47 2.10 -23.04 -3.81
N ALA A 48 2.03 -21.94 -4.55
CA ALA A 48 1.01 -20.93 -4.35
C ALA A 48 -0.32 -21.65 -4.57
N ASP A 49 -1.31 -21.37 -3.74
CA ASP A 49 -2.63 -21.93 -3.91
C ASP A 49 -3.08 -21.75 -5.37
N PRO A 50 -3.63 -22.80 -6.03
CA PRO A 50 -4.03 -22.74 -7.44
C PRO A 50 -4.96 -21.58 -7.79
N VAL A 51 -5.64 -21.02 -6.79
CA VAL A 51 -6.51 -19.85 -6.96
C VAL A 51 -5.74 -18.63 -7.47
N PHE A 52 -4.44 -18.52 -7.18
CA PHE A 52 -3.56 -17.45 -7.64
C PHE A 52 -2.83 -17.77 -8.95
N ASP A 53 -2.96 -18.99 -9.48
CA ASP A 53 -2.28 -19.40 -10.72
C ASP A 53 -3.02 -18.90 -11.96
N ARG A 54 -3.12 -17.58 -12.09
CA ARG A 54 -3.78 -16.90 -13.22
C ARG A 54 -3.23 -15.49 -13.42
N ASP A 55 -3.48 -14.95 -14.60
CA ASP A 55 -2.93 -13.67 -15.03
C ASP A 55 -3.97 -12.54 -15.00
N ILE A 56 -5.27 -12.89 -14.90
CA ILE A 56 -6.34 -11.91 -14.80
C ILE A 56 -7.17 -12.14 -13.54
N PHE A 57 -7.43 -11.04 -12.81
CA PHE A 57 -8.34 -11.00 -11.67
C PHE A 57 -9.36 -9.89 -11.87
N LEU A 58 -10.65 -10.25 -11.74
CA LEU A 58 -11.77 -9.32 -11.79
C LEU A 58 -12.20 -8.98 -10.36
N LEU A 59 -11.93 -7.75 -9.90
CA LEU A 59 -12.31 -7.30 -8.57
C LEU A 59 -13.66 -6.60 -8.64
N ARG A 60 -14.63 -7.01 -7.82
CA ARG A 60 -15.97 -6.44 -7.72
C ARG A 60 -16.23 -6.03 -6.28
N GLN A 61 -16.35 -4.74 -6.02
CA GLN A 61 -16.70 -4.26 -4.71
C GLN A 61 -18.18 -4.50 -4.42
N GLN A 62 -18.48 -4.99 -3.21
CA GLN A 62 -19.87 -5.10 -2.74
C GLN A 62 -20.30 -3.75 -2.15
N LEU A 63 -21.28 -3.10 -2.78
CA LEU A 63 -21.84 -1.83 -2.32
C LEU A 63 -22.76 -2.03 -1.08
N LEU A 64 -23.02 -0.92 -0.37
CA LEU A 64 -23.97 -0.82 0.76
C LEU A 64 -23.59 -1.64 2.00
N ARG A 65 -22.29 -1.88 2.25
CA ARG A 65 -21.82 -2.53 3.48
C ARG A 65 -20.90 -1.62 4.27
N ILE A 66 -21.02 -1.67 5.60
CA ILE A 66 -20.17 -0.92 6.54
C ILE A 66 -18.70 -1.34 6.42
N SER A 67 -18.44 -2.64 6.14
CA SER A 67 -17.11 -3.17 5.86
C SER A 67 -16.88 -3.26 4.36
N GLU A 68 -15.68 -2.89 3.90
CA GLU A 68 -15.31 -3.04 2.50
C GLU A 68 -15.13 -4.52 2.18
N LYS A 69 -15.90 -5.02 1.21
CA LYS A 69 -15.88 -6.41 0.76
C LYS A 69 -15.73 -6.47 -0.74
N TYR A 70 -14.89 -7.39 -1.20
CA TYR A 70 -14.66 -7.65 -2.62
C TYR A 70 -14.89 -9.12 -2.92
N ASP A 71 -15.55 -9.37 -4.04
CA ASP A 71 -15.51 -10.66 -4.71
C ASP A 71 -14.45 -10.55 -5.82
N VAL A 72 -13.43 -11.39 -5.76
CA VAL A 72 -12.48 -11.55 -6.85
C VAL A 72 -12.93 -12.74 -7.68
N ALA A 73 -13.05 -12.52 -8.99
CA ALA A 73 -13.47 -13.54 -9.94
C ALA A 73 -12.35 -13.77 -10.98
N ASP A 74 -12.42 -14.91 -11.63
CA ASP A 74 -11.58 -15.24 -12.78
C ASP A 74 -12.09 -14.57 -14.07
N GLU A 75 -11.42 -14.86 -15.21
CA GLU A 75 -11.77 -14.36 -16.54
C GLU A 75 -13.20 -14.72 -16.95
N GLN A 76 -13.70 -15.87 -16.51
CA GLN A 76 -15.06 -16.36 -16.76
C GLN A 76 -16.10 -15.76 -15.82
N GLY A 77 -15.67 -14.97 -14.84
CA GLY A 77 -16.55 -14.33 -13.86
C GLY A 77 -16.91 -15.23 -12.67
N LYS A 78 -16.33 -16.43 -12.54
CA LYS A 78 -16.48 -17.29 -11.39
C LYS A 78 -15.74 -16.70 -10.19
N LYS A 79 -16.43 -16.57 -9.06
CA LYS A 79 -15.82 -16.10 -7.80
C LYS A 79 -14.79 -17.11 -7.31
N ILE A 80 -13.60 -16.62 -6.99
CA ILE A 80 -12.45 -17.44 -6.61
C ILE A 80 -11.84 -17.04 -5.28
N VAL A 81 -11.97 -15.75 -4.89
CA VAL A 81 -11.47 -15.23 -3.62
C VAL A 81 -12.47 -14.21 -3.08
N PHE A 82 -12.68 -14.26 -1.78
CA PHE A 82 -13.43 -13.27 -1.03
C PHE A 82 -12.47 -12.42 -0.20
N VAL A 83 -12.57 -11.11 -0.30
CA VAL A 83 -11.70 -10.16 0.41
C VAL A 83 -12.54 -9.33 1.36
N GLU A 84 -12.08 -9.18 2.59
CA GLU A 84 -12.74 -8.35 3.60
C GLU A 84 -11.75 -7.40 4.28
N ARG A 85 -12.19 -6.14 4.43
CA ARG A 85 -11.55 -5.13 5.23
C ARG A 85 -12.54 -4.63 6.28
N PRO A 86 -12.49 -5.14 7.52
CA PRO A 86 -13.45 -4.77 8.56
C PRO A 86 -13.31 -3.29 8.93
N ALA A 87 -14.44 -2.59 9.07
CA ALA A 87 -14.47 -1.17 9.40
C ALA A 87 -14.27 -0.87 10.90
N HIS A 88 -14.51 -1.87 11.78
CA HIS A 88 -14.46 -1.73 13.25
C HIS A 88 -15.21 -0.49 13.80
N LEU A 89 -16.41 -0.20 13.24
CA LEU A 89 -17.14 1.04 13.48
C LEU A 89 -17.32 1.35 14.97
N LEU A 90 -17.85 0.40 15.75
CA LEU A 90 -18.09 0.58 17.18
C LEU A 90 -16.81 0.92 17.95
N ARG A 91 -15.70 0.24 17.64
CA ARG A 91 -14.42 0.51 18.27
C ARG A 91 -13.88 1.90 17.92
N ASN A 92 -14.02 2.31 16.66
CA ASN A 92 -13.53 3.62 16.22
C ASN A 92 -14.39 4.77 16.79
N VAL A 93 -15.72 4.59 16.90
CA VAL A 93 -16.62 5.54 17.59
C VAL A 93 -16.29 5.59 19.08
N GLY A 94 -16.09 4.46 19.74
CA GLY A 94 -15.67 4.41 21.14
C GLY A 94 -14.31 5.08 21.37
N ALA A 95 -13.35 4.89 20.46
CA ALA A 95 -12.05 5.54 20.49
C ALA A 95 -12.18 7.08 20.37
N LEU A 96 -13.05 7.57 19.48
CA LEU A 96 -13.31 8.99 19.31
C LEU A 96 -13.94 9.60 20.58
N LEU A 97 -14.95 8.95 21.14
CA LEU A 97 -15.59 9.42 22.37
C LEU A 97 -14.61 9.47 23.55
N ALA A 98 -13.81 8.42 23.74
CA ALA A 98 -12.77 8.41 24.75
C ALA A 98 -11.71 9.50 24.54
N ALA A 99 -11.34 9.77 23.28
CA ALA A 99 -10.41 10.83 22.93
C ALA A 99 -10.97 12.23 23.25
N LEU A 100 -12.26 12.48 22.97
CA LEU A 100 -12.94 13.73 23.31
C LEU A 100 -13.00 13.93 24.84
N VAL A 101 -13.33 12.88 25.60
CA VAL A 101 -13.31 12.93 27.06
C VAL A 101 -11.91 13.26 27.58
N ALA A 102 -10.88 12.57 27.08
CA ALA A 102 -9.50 12.82 27.51
C ALA A 102 -9.04 14.25 27.18
N ALA A 103 -9.37 14.75 25.99
CA ALA A 103 -9.09 16.13 25.61
C ALA A 103 -9.81 17.14 26.51
N GLY A 104 -11.07 16.89 26.83
CA GLY A 104 -11.85 17.71 27.75
C GLY A 104 -11.25 17.75 29.16
N VAL A 105 -10.86 16.60 29.70
CA VAL A 105 -10.24 16.53 31.04
C VAL A 105 -8.92 17.32 31.08
N VAL A 106 -8.07 17.17 30.07
CA VAL A 106 -6.80 17.90 29.97
C VAL A 106 -7.04 19.41 29.79
N GLY A 107 -7.92 19.78 28.84
CA GLY A 107 -8.23 21.17 28.55
C GLY A 107 -8.84 21.90 29.76
N VAL A 108 -9.83 21.29 30.45
CA VAL A 108 -10.46 21.84 31.63
C VAL A 108 -9.46 21.90 32.81
N GLY A 109 -8.67 20.85 33.03
CA GLY A 109 -7.68 20.80 34.11
C GLY A 109 -6.66 21.94 34.01
N PHE A 110 -6.03 22.10 32.83
CA PHE A 110 -5.10 23.24 32.63
C PHE A 110 -5.81 24.59 32.56
N GLY A 111 -7.06 24.65 32.07
CA GLY A 111 -7.88 25.86 32.09
C GLY A 111 -8.19 26.37 33.52
N MET A 112 -8.53 25.47 34.43
CA MET A 112 -8.72 25.81 35.85
C MET A 112 -7.41 26.30 36.49
N LEU A 113 -6.26 25.68 36.16
CA LEU A 113 -4.97 26.16 36.65
C LEU A 113 -4.63 27.54 36.09
N ALA A 114 -4.97 27.82 34.83
CA ALA A 114 -4.78 29.12 34.21
C ALA A 114 -5.65 30.21 34.91
N ASP A 115 -6.90 29.88 35.24
CA ASP A 115 -7.79 30.80 35.95
C ASP A 115 -7.28 31.12 37.37
N MET A 116 -6.69 30.14 38.06
CA MET A 116 -6.03 30.35 39.35
C MET A 116 -4.76 31.19 39.25
N ALA A 117 -4.06 31.14 38.10
CA ALA A 117 -2.84 31.91 37.83
C ALA A 117 -3.12 33.27 37.16
N LYS A 118 -4.37 33.71 37.13
CA LYS A 118 -4.80 34.91 36.42
C LYS A 118 -4.04 36.15 36.89
N GLY A 119 -3.58 36.95 35.93
CA GLY A 119 -2.77 38.13 36.18
C GLY A 119 -1.29 37.84 36.51
N THR A 120 -0.84 36.59 36.41
CA THR A 120 0.56 36.21 36.54
C THR A 120 1.18 35.93 35.17
N ALA A 121 2.52 35.93 35.08
CA ALA A 121 3.26 35.58 33.84
C ALA A 121 3.02 34.11 33.38
N PHE A 122 2.41 33.26 34.20
CA PHE A 122 2.13 31.86 33.91
C PHE A 122 0.77 31.61 33.25
N GLU A 123 -0.15 32.60 33.29
CA GLU A 123 -1.50 32.45 32.73
C GLU A 123 -1.48 32.01 31.27
N ASP A 124 -0.77 32.75 30.40
CA ASP A 124 -0.70 32.46 28.97
C ASP A 124 -0.06 31.09 28.68
N VAL A 125 0.94 30.69 29.47
CA VAL A 125 1.58 29.39 29.37
C VAL A 125 0.61 28.26 29.67
N LEU A 126 -0.21 28.41 30.73
CA LEU A 126 -1.20 27.42 31.13
C LEU A 126 -2.34 27.33 30.12
N VAL A 127 -2.76 28.45 29.54
CA VAL A 127 -3.75 28.47 28.45
C VAL A 127 -3.20 27.74 27.22
N ALA A 128 -1.95 28.00 26.85
CA ALA A 128 -1.31 27.28 25.72
C ALA A 128 -1.22 25.77 25.99
N LEU A 129 -0.86 25.37 27.23
CA LEU A 129 -0.82 23.97 27.64
C LEU A 129 -2.21 23.32 27.64
N ALA A 130 -3.27 24.04 27.98
CA ALA A 130 -4.64 23.55 27.90
C ALA A 130 -5.01 23.20 26.47
N VAL A 131 -4.72 24.07 25.50
CA VAL A 131 -5.04 23.85 24.08
C VAL A 131 -4.18 22.74 23.47
N ILE A 132 -2.85 22.87 23.61
CA ILE A 132 -1.90 21.90 23.03
C ILE A 132 -2.09 20.54 23.68
N GLY A 133 -2.21 20.48 24.99
CA GLY A 133 -2.42 19.25 25.76
C GLY A 133 -3.72 18.54 25.36
N ALA A 134 -4.81 19.29 25.18
CA ALA A 134 -6.10 18.73 24.73
C ALA A 134 -5.96 18.13 23.31
N ILE A 135 -5.28 18.82 22.39
CA ILE A 135 -5.04 18.31 21.04
C ILE A 135 -4.17 17.03 21.07
N VAL A 136 -3.11 17.05 21.86
CA VAL A 136 -2.23 15.88 22.02
C VAL A 136 -2.99 14.70 22.62
N ALA A 137 -3.80 14.92 23.65
CA ALA A 137 -4.63 13.90 24.28
C ALA A 137 -5.65 13.32 23.28
N LEU A 138 -6.33 14.19 22.51
CA LEU A 138 -7.27 13.78 21.46
C LEU A 138 -6.63 12.83 20.47
N ILE A 139 -5.46 13.21 19.95
CA ILE A 139 -4.73 12.42 18.95
C ILE A 139 -4.20 11.13 19.58
N ALA A 140 -3.54 11.20 20.74
CA ALA A 140 -2.91 10.06 21.38
C ALA A 140 -3.93 8.97 21.76
N VAL A 141 -5.03 9.36 22.40
CA VAL A 141 -6.10 8.44 22.82
C VAL A 141 -6.87 7.92 21.60
N GLY A 142 -7.24 8.79 20.67
CA GLY A 142 -7.98 8.42 19.46
C GLY A 142 -7.22 7.41 18.61
N VAL A 143 -5.93 7.66 18.35
CA VAL A 143 -5.05 6.72 17.63
C VAL A 143 -4.78 5.47 18.45
N GLY A 144 -4.49 5.62 19.75
CA GLY A 144 -4.18 4.49 20.64
C GLY A 144 -5.29 3.45 20.70
N LEU A 145 -6.55 3.88 20.77
CA LEU A 145 -7.71 3.01 20.88
C LEU A 145 -8.29 2.57 19.54
N SER A 146 -7.99 3.29 18.42
CA SER A 146 -8.49 2.93 17.10
C SER A 146 -8.01 1.53 16.68
N ALA A 147 -8.79 0.89 15.79
CA ALA A 147 -8.42 -0.41 15.24
C ALA A 147 -7.51 -0.26 14.01
N LYS A 148 -6.54 -1.16 13.86
CA LYS A 148 -5.83 -1.33 12.58
C LYS A 148 -6.78 -1.91 11.54
N ARG A 149 -6.65 -1.46 10.29
CA ARG A 149 -7.47 -1.92 9.18
C ARG A 149 -6.68 -2.94 8.37
N HIS A 150 -6.80 -4.21 8.74
CA HIS A 150 -6.23 -5.31 7.98
C HIS A 150 -7.14 -5.70 6.84
N VAL A 151 -6.56 -6.20 5.76
CA VAL A 151 -7.30 -6.79 4.65
C VAL A 151 -6.98 -8.28 4.63
N THR A 152 -8.02 -9.12 4.68
CA THR A 152 -7.86 -10.58 4.68
C THR A 152 -8.53 -11.17 3.45
N PHE A 153 -7.84 -12.09 2.82
CA PHE A 153 -8.28 -12.82 1.64
C PHE A 153 -8.65 -14.24 2.05
N TYR A 154 -9.87 -14.64 1.73
CA TYR A 154 -10.42 -15.95 2.01
C TYR A 154 -10.78 -16.66 0.71
N ARG A 155 -10.83 -17.98 0.74
CA ARG A 155 -11.29 -18.77 -0.40
C ARG A 155 -12.74 -18.45 -0.77
N ASP A 156 -13.56 -18.26 0.25
CA ASP A 156 -14.99 -18.00 0.09
C ASP A 156 -15.55 -17.13 1.24
N GLN A 157 -16.86 -16.86 1.19
CA GLN A 157 -17.53 -16.05 2.19
C GLN A 157 -17.66 -16.73 3.57
N SER A 158 -17.42 -18.04 3.68
CA SER A 158 -17.45 -18.76 4.97
C SER A 158 -16.28 -18.34 5.89
N LYS A 159 -15.22 -17.75 5.32
CA LYS A 159 -14.01 -17.26 6.00
C LYS A 159 -13.23 -18.34 6.77
N ARG A 160 -13.46 -19.62 6.45
CA ARG A 160 -12.81 -20.75 7.11
C ARG A 160 -11.38 -20.95 6.59
N ASP A 161 -11.16 -20.73 5.29
CA ASP A 161 -9.86 -20.91 4.64
C ASP A 161 -9.25 -19.55 4.28
N LYS A 162 -8.30 -19.12 5.12
CA LYS A 162 -7.55 -17.89 4.92
C LYS A 162 -6.39 -18.14 3.96
N LEU A 163 -6.28 -17.32 2.92
CA LEU A 163 -5.27 -17.44 1.87
C LEU A 163 -4.13 -16.43 2.02
N LEU A 164 -4.46 -15.18 2.39
CA LEU A 164 -3.52 -14.07 2.42
C LEU A 164 -3.99 -12.99 3.39
N ASP A 165 -3.04 -12.30 4.02
CA ASP A 165 -3.30 -11.10 4.82
C ASP A 165 -2.48 -9.91 4.31
N VAL A 166 -3.09 -8.73 4.36
CA VAL A 166 -2.40 -7.44 4.22
C VAL A 166 -2.58 -6.68 5.54
N LEU A 167 -1.51 -6.61 6.30
CA LEU A 167 -1.52 -6.07 7.65
C LEU A 167 -1.05 -4.62 7.63
N GLN A 168 -1.84 -3.73 8.20
CA GLN A 168 -1.40 -2.35 8.45
C GLN A 168 -0.35 -2.34 9.57
N ASP A 169 0.87 -1.89 9.31
CA ASP A 169 1.98 -1.98 10.28
C ASP A 169 1.77 -1.06 11.47
N ARG A 170 1.47 0.22 11.23
CA ARG A 170 1.25 1.23 12.27
C ARG A 170 -0.16 1.78 12.21
N LYS A 171 -0.74 2.11 13.38
CA LYS A 171 -2.07 2.75 13.45
C LYS A 171 -2.06 4.15 12.86
N TRP A 172 -1.05 4.93 13.18
CA TRP A 172 -0.86 6.27 12.65
C TRP A 172 0.26 6.30 11.63
N GLN A 173 -0.10 6.70 10.41
CA GLN A 173 0.78 6.76 9.25
C GLN A 173 0.46 8.04 8.45
N PRO A 174 0.80 9.24 8.98
CA PRO A 174 0.36 10.51 8.37
C PRO A 174 1.11 10.85 7.07
N ILE A 175 2.38 10.50 6.97
CA ILE A 175 3.26 10.84 5.84
C ILE A 175 3.49 9.62 4.95
N THR A 176 3.82 8.49 5.55
CA THR A 176 4.08 7.24 4.84
C THR A 176 3.21 6.13 5.39
N ALA A 177 2.79 5.21 4.55
CA ALA A 177 2.06 4.03 4.98
C ALA A 177 2.75 2.76 4.50
N THR A 178 2.86 1.78 5.40
CA THR A 178 3.42 0.47 5.14
C THR A 178 2.42 -0.61 5.52
N TYR A 179 2.26 -1.58 4.64
CA TYR A 179 1.41 -2.74 4.81
C TYR A 179 2.19 -4.00 4.50
N THR A 180 2.20 -4.94 5.42
CA THR A 180 2.90 -6.22 5.27
C THR A 180 1.97 -7.26 4.65
N VAL A 181 2.34 -7.81 3.50
CA VAL A 181 1.64 -8.91 2.83
C VAL A 181 2.18 -10.23 3.37
N ARG A 182 1.30 -11.08 3.93
CA ARG A 182 1.64 -12.39 4.48
C ARG A 182 0.81 -13.50 3.86
N ASP A 183 1.43 -14.63 3.62
CA ASP A 183 0.72 -15.83 3.19
C ASP A 183 -0.02 -16.51 4.35
N ARG A 184 -0.74 -17.60 4.04
CA ARG A 184 -1.50 -18.39 5.03
C ARG A 184 -0.63 -18.98 6.14
N THR A 185 0.68 -19.15 5.90
CA THR A 185 1.64 -19.66 6.91
C THR A 185 2.21 -18.55 7.79
N GLY A 186 1.85 -17.28 7.52
CA GLY A 186 2.38 -16.11 8.23
C GLY A 186 3.70 -15.58 7.67
N ARG A 187 4.26 -16.19 6.62
CA ARG A 187 5.49 -15.73 5.99
C ARG A 187 5.24 -14.41 5.25
N THR A 188 6.11 -13.44 5.46
CA THR A 188 6.07 -12.16 4.73
C THR A 188 6.49 -12.37 3.28
N LEU A 189 5.63 -11.99 2.36
CA LEU A 189 5.86 -12.04 0.91
C LEU A 189 6.43 -10.73 0.38
N ALA A 190 5.87 -9.61 0.82
CA ALA A 190 6.27 -8.27 0.38
C ALA A 190 5.77 -7.21 1.37
N LEU A 191 6.29 -5.99 1.22
CA LEU A 191 5.80 -4.79 1.87
C LEU A 191 5.20 -3.87 0.80
N LEU A 192 3.97 -3.39 1.02
CA LEU A 192 3.35 -2.37 0.19
C LEU A 192 3.55 -1.03 0.87
N TRP A 193 4.23 -0.11 0.21
CA TRP A 193 4.59 1.18 0.77
C TRP A 193 4.08 2.33 -0.10
N LYS A 194 3.62 3.40 0.54
CA LYS A 194 3.31 4.66 -0.13
C LYS A 194 3.69 5.87 0.69
N ASN A 195 3.94 6.98 0.00
CA ASN A 195 4.15 8.28 0.60
C ASN A 195 3.02 9.22 0.19
N TYR A 196 2.27 9.72 1.17
CA TYR A 196 1.12 10.59 0.93
C TYR A 196 1.50 11.95 0.34
N LEU A 197 2.67 12.50 0.71
CA LEU A 197 3.13 13.79 0.19
C LEU A 197 3.47 13.68 -1.30
N TYR A 198 4.16 12.63 -1.72
CA TYR A 198 4.46 12.39 -3.14
C TYR A 198 3.20 12.08 -3.94
N ASN A 199 2.22 11.43 -3.32
CA ASN A 199 0.94 11.09 -3.92
C ASN A 199 0.01 12.30 -4.13
N ILE A 200 0.39 13.50 -3.65
CA ILE A 200 -0.33 14.73 -3.95
C ILE A 200 -0.28 15.04 -5.45
N ILE A 201 0.84 14.78 -6.13
CA ILE A 201 1.00 15.08 -7.56
C ILE A 201 0.59 13.87 -8.40
N ARG A 202 1.15 12.69 -8.11
CA ARG A 202 0.91 11.44 -8.83
C ARG A 202 0.86 10.28 -7.84
N LYS A 203 -0.19 9.49 -7.91
CA LYS A 203 -0.34 8.33 -7.01
C LYS A 203 0.67 7.27 -7.36
N ARG A 204 1.41 6.83 -6.34
CA ARG A 204 2.41 5.76 -6.46
C ARG A 204 2.34 4.84 -5.25
N TRP A 205 2.44 3.54 -5.53
CA TRP A 205 2.65 2.51 -4.53
C TRP A 205 3.91 1.74 -4.89
N TYR A 206 4.65 1.38 -3.89
CA TYR A 206 5.90 0.64 -4.03
C TYR A 206 5.71 -0.75 -3.44
N VAL A 207 6.08 -1.77 -4.21
CA VAL A 207 6.18 -3.15 -3.73
C VAL A 207 7.62 -3.38 -3.37
N LYS A 208 7.87 -3.65 -2.10
CA LYS A 208 9.21 -3.89 -1.57
C LYS A 208 9.37 -5.33 -1.11
N ALA A 209 10.57 -5.87 -1.25
CA ALA A 209 10.96 -7.12 -0.62
C ALA A 209 10.98 -6.96 0.91
N PRO A 210 10.99 -8.07 1.68
CA PRO A 210 11.07 -8.01 3.15
C PRO A 210 12.31 -7.28 3.69
N ASP A 211 13.39 -7.21 2.92
CA ASP A 211 14.63 -6.47 3.24
C ASP A 211 14.52 -4.95 2.97
N GLY A 212 13.38 -4.49 2.41
CA GLY A 212 13.13 -3.09 2.09
C GLY A 212 13.51 -2.67 0.67
N THR A 213 14.14 -3.54 -0.12
CA THR A 213 14.48 -3.27 -1.53
C THR A 213 13.21 -3.09 -2.36
N THR A 214 13.11 -2.04 -3.17
CA THR A 214 11.96 -1.84 -4.05
C THR A 214 12.06 -2.79 -5.23
N LEU A 215 10.98 -3.53 -5.51
CA LEU A 215 10.88 -4.48 -6.61
C LEU A 215 10.03 -3.95 -7.76
N TYR A 216 8.90 -3.33 -7.42
CA TYR A 216 7.93 -2.82 -8.39
C TYR A 216 7.33 -1.50 -7.92
N VAL A 217 6.87 -0.70 -8.88
CA VAL A 217 6.16 0.55 -8.64
C VAL A 217 4.84 0.53 -9.41
N ALA A 218 3.72 0.65 -8.70
CA ALA A 218 2.44 0.93 -9.31
C ALA A 218 2.26 2.45 -9.38
N LYS A 219 2.14 2.99 -10.57
CA LYS A 219 2.02 4.44 -10.84
C LYS A 219 0.79 4.73 -11.69
N GLU A 220 0.14 5.88 -11.49
CA GLU A 220 -0.94 6.34 -12.41
C GLU A 220 -0.39 6.46 -13.82
N ASP A 221 -1.17 5.98 -14.79
CA ASP A 221 -0.78 5.91 -16.20
C ASP A 221 -0.55 7.32 -16.80
N SER A 222 -1.40 8.30 -16.48
CA SER A 222 -1.31 9.64 -17.06
C SER A 222 -1.27 10.77 -16.03
N ILE A 223 -0.20 11.59 -16.08
CA ILE A 223 -0.06 12.80 -15.25
C ILE A 223 -1.10 13.85 -15.66
N ILE A 224 -1.36 13.99 -16.97
CA ILE A 224 -2.30 14.99 -17.52
C ILE A 224 -3.71 14.71 -17.01
N LEU A 225 -4.17 13.46 -17.04
CA LEU A 225 -5.48 13.05 -16.53
C LEU A 225 -5.59 13.23 -15.01
N SER A 226 -4.50 13.01 -14.27
CA SER A 226 -4.43 13.23 -12.84
C SER A 226 -4.59 14.72 -12.48
N LEU A 227 -3.89 15.59 -13.21
CA LEU A 227 -3.94 17.05 -13.03
C LEU A 227 -5.30 17.62 -13.43
N LEU A 228 -5.85 17.19 -14.57
CA LEU A 228 -7.15 17.63 -15.09
C LEU A 228 -8.28 17.26 -14.12
N ARG A 229 -8.23 16.07 -13.51
CA ARG A 229 -9.20 15.63 -12.49
C ARG A 229 -9.22 16.52 -11.25
N ARG A 230 -8.06 17.07 -10.86
CA ARG A 230 -7.94 17.98 -9.71
C ARG A 230 -8.45 19.38 -10.01
N LEU A 231 -8.19 19.88 -11.23
CA LEU A 231 -8.62 21.21 -11.65
C LEU A 231 -10.14 21.30 -11.89
N LEU A 232 -10.73 20.23 -12.40
CA LEU A 232 -12.12 20.21 -12.86
C LEU A 232 -13.10 19.60 -11.85
N GLY A 233 -12.59 19.14 -10.70
CA GLY A 233 -13.39 18.70 -9.54
C GLY A 233 -14.29 17.49 -9.79
N PRO A 234 -15.37 17.31 -8.98
CA PRO A 234 -16.22 16.11 -8.97
C PRO A 234 -16.93 15.80 -10.29
N LEU A 235 -17.13 16.78 -11.16
CA LEU A 235 -17.76 16.61 -12.49
C LEU A 235 -16.97 15.67 -13.41
N PHE A 236 -15.67 15.48 -13.15
CA PHE A 236 -14.78 14.59 -13.91
C PHE A 236 -14.50 13.25 -13.24
N GLY A 237 -15.32 12.81 -12.31
CA GLY A 237 -15.29 11.44 -11.75
C GLY A 237 -15.37 10.31 -12.78
N LEU A 238 -15.68 10.64 -14.02
CA LEU A 238 -15.63 9.79 -15.22
C LEU A 238 -14.21 9.50 -15.71
N LEU A 239 -13.19 10.29 -15.33
CA LEU A 239 -11.81 10.06 -15.74
C LEU A 239 -11.21 8.90 -14.93
N ARG A 240 -10.92 7.83 -15.63
CA ARG A 240 -10.43 6.55 -15.06
C ARG A 240 -9.09 6.72 -14.37
N THR A 241 -8.96 6.19 -13.16
CA THR A 241 -7.67 6.01 -12.52
C THR A 241 -7.17 4.63 -12.92
N ASN A 242 -6.28 4.59 -13.88
CA ASN A 242 -5.57 3.37 -14.27
C ASN A 242 -4.18 3.41 -13.66
N PHE A 243 -3.71 2.27 -13.18
CA PHE A 243 -2.36 2.12 -12.69
C PHE A 243 -1.63 1.12 -13.58
N ILE A 244 -0.40 1.46 -13.93
CA ILE A 244 0.57 0.52 -14.50
C ILE A 244 1.53 0.07 -13.41
N ILE A 245 1.88 -1.21 -13.43
CA ILE A 245 2.84 -1.81 -12.52
C ILE A 245 4.12 -2.03 -13.33
N VAL A 246 5.19 -1.36 -12.94
CA VAL A 246 6.49 -1.44 -13.61
C VAL A 246 7.52 -2.03 -12.66
N ARG A 247 8.54 -2.67 -13.20
CA ARG A 247 9.71 -3.11 -12.42
C ARG A 247 10.51 -1.89 -11.99
N ASP A 248 11.03 -1.90 -10.76
CA ASP A 248 11.86 -0.80 -10.27
C ASP A 248 13.14 -0.66 -11.11
N GLY A 249 13.47 0.57 -11.46
CA GLY A 249 14.63 0.88 -12.31
C GLY A 249 14.46 0.56 -13.80
N SER A 250 13.27 0.12 -14.25
CA SER A 250 12.94 -0.07 -15.67
C SER A 250 11.57 0.54 -16.00
N GLU A 251 11.30 0.68 -17.29
CA GLU A 251 9.97 1.02 -17.81
C GLU A 251 9.16 -0.21 -18.24
N ASP A 252 9.65 -1.43 -17.92
CA ASP A 252 8.98 -2.68 -18.27
C ASP A 252 7.66 -2.80 -17.49
N VAL A 253 6.56 -2.76 -18.21
CA VAL A 253 5.23 -2.96 -17.63
C VAL A 253 5.03 -4.46 -17.37
N VAL A 254 4.78 -4.81 -16.12
CA VAL A 254 4.52 -6.20 -15.70
C VAL A 254 3.03 -6.42 -15.37
N GLY A 255 2.24 -5.36 -15.33
CA GLY A 255 0.81 -5.48 -15.13
C GLY A 255 0.09 -4.15 -15.16
N GLU A 256 -1.24 -4.23 -15.24
CA GLU A 256 -2.13 -3.10 -15.28
C GLU A 256 -3.31 -3.30 -14.32
N PHE A 257 -3.72 -2.22 -13.65
CA PHE A 257 -4.90 -2.20 -12.81
C PHE A 257 -5.87 -1.15 -13.33
N ASN A 258 -6.89 -1.62 -14.04
CA ASN A 258 -7.82 -0.78 -14.79
C ASN A 258 -9.22 -0.80 -14.18
N ARG A 259 -9.81 0.38 -13.98
CA ARG A 259 -11.20 0.51 -13.60
C ARG A 259 -12.10 0.40 -14.81
N LYS A 260 -13.04 -0.56 -14.81
CA LYS A 260 -14.10 -0.64 -15.84
C LYS A 260 -15.22 0.31 -15.49
N PHE A 261 -15.70 1.05 -16.50
CA PHE A 261 -16.87 1.93 -16.35
C PHE A 261 -18.14 1.10 -16.23
N THR A 262 -18.61 0.93 -15.01
CA THR A 262 -19.90 0.27 -14.70
C THR A 262 -20.50 0.95 -13.47
N LEU A 263 -21.84 0.86 -13.30
CA LEU A 263 -22.54 1.32 -12.09
C LEU A 263 -21.99 0.71 -10.78
N LEU A 264 -21.34 -0.44 -10.87
CA LEU A 264 -20.62 -1.08 -9.78
C LEU A 264 -19.11 -0.90 -10.01
N ASP A 265 -18.38 -0.51 -8.98
CA ASP A 265 -16.93 -0.43 -9.04
C ASP A 265 -16.33 -1.79 -9.38
N ARG A 266 -15.89 -1.92 -10.63
CA ARG A 266 -15.24 -3.12 -11.16
C ARG A 266 -13.85 -2.76 -11.62
N TYR A 267 -12.88 -3.54 -11.18
CA TYR A 267 -11.49 -3.38 -11.56
C TYR A 267 -10.99 -4.67 -12.20
N VAL A 268 -10.07 -4.51 -13.13
CA VAL A 268 -9.35 -5.61 -13.77
C VAL A 268 -7.88 -5.45 -13.45
N LEU A 269 -7.31 -6.43 -12.79
CA LEU A 269 -5.88 -6.60 -12.66
C LEU A 269 -5.44 -7.56 -13.76
N ASP A 270 -4.68 -7.04 -14.73
CA ASP A 270 -4.13 -7.79 -15.85
C ASP A 270 -2.61 -7.90 -15.69
N LEU A 271 -2.11 -9.13 -15.64
CA LEU A 271 -0.70 -9.48 -15.44
C LEU A 271 -0.13 -10.26 -16.63
N LYS A 272 -0.82 -10.25 -17.80
CA LYS A 272 -0.37 -10.98 -19.00
C LYS A 272 0.98 -10.49 -19.51
N ALA A 273 1.32 -9.22 -19.27
CA ALA A 273 2.60 -8.64 -19.64
C ALA A 273 3.77 -9.29 -18.89
N ASP A 274 3.55 -9.87 -17.70
CA ASP A 274 4.55 -10.62 -16.94
C ASP A 274 4.54 -12.11 -17.30
N GLY A 275 4.87 -12.43 -18.55
CA GLY A 275 4.90 -13.83 -19.06
C GLY A 275 5.87 -14.73 -18.30
N ALA A 276 6.95 -14.17 -17.75
CA ALA A 276 7.91 -14.89 -16.91
C ALA A 276 7.41 -15.11 -15.47
N ARG A 277 6.25 -14.53 -15.09
CA ARG A 277 5.64 -14.61 -13.76
C ARG A 277 6.59 -14.25 -12.62
N VAL A 278 7.35 -13.18 -12.82
CA VAL A 278 8.33 -12.69 -11.86
C VAL A 278 7.64 -12.02 -10.67
N LEU A 279 6.56 -11.27 -10.91
CA LEU A 279 5.71 -10.70 -9.88
C LEU A 279 4.82 -11.79 -9.28
N ASP A 280 4.97 -12.03 -7.98
CA ASP A 280 4.11 -12.99 -7.26
C ASP A 280 2.63 -12.56 -7.36
N ARG A 281 1.77 -13.43 -7.92
CA ARG A 281 0.35 -13.17 -8.18
C ARG A 281 -0.43 -12.83 -6.91
N ARG A 282 -0.02 -13.36 -5.76
CA ARG A 282 -0.59 -13.03 -4.44
C ARG A 282 -0.31 -11.58 -4.07
N VAL A 283 0.93 -11.14 -4.28
CA VAL A 283 1.37 -9.76 -4.03
C VAL A 283 0.70 -8.80 -5.00
N ALA A 284 0.57 -9.17 -6.27
CA ALA A 284 -0.13 -8.38 -7.28
C ALA A 284 -1.60 -8.18 -6.93
N LEU A 285 -2.30 -9.24 -6.52
CA LEU A 285 -3.70 -9.15 -6.10
C LEU A 285 -3.86 -8.31 -4.82
N ALA A 286 -2.97 -8.48 -3.84
CA ALA A 286 -2.93 -7.65 -2.65
C ALA A 286 -2.74 -6.16 -3.00
N LEU A 287 -1.81 -5.85 -3.90
CA LEU A 287 -1.59 -4.50 -4.42
C LEU A 287 -2.85 -3.96 -5.10
N GLY A 288 -3.50 -4.73 -5.97
CA GLY A 288 -4.74 -4.33 -6.67
C GLY A 288 -5.85 -3.93 -5.69
N VAL A 289 -6.07 -4.71 -4.63
CA VAL A 289 -7.04 -4.37 -3.58
C VAL A 289 -6.62 -3.10 -2.84
N MET A 290 -5.33 -2.92 -2.55
CA MET A 290 -4.82 -1.74 -1.85
C MET A 290 -4.83 -0.48 -2.73
N LEU A 291 -4.71 -0.59 -4.05
CA LEU A 291 -4.87 0.53 -4.98
C LEU A 291 -6.29 1.11 -4.93
N ASP A 292 -7.31 0.29 -4.70
CA ASP A 292 -8.68 0.78 -4.52
C ASP A 292 -8.94 1.22 -3.08
N THR A 293 -8.75 0.35 -2.08
CA THR A 293 -9.09 0.64 -0.67
C THR A 293 -8.20 1.70 -0.03
N GLY A 294 -6.94 1.75 -0.43
CA GLY A 294 -5.94 2.67 0.13
C GLY A 294 -6.02 4.08 -0.44
N GLU A 295 -6.70 4.27 -1.57
CA GLU A 295 -6.87 5.57 -2.23
C GLU A 295 -8.23 6.22 -1.93
N ARG A 296 -9.19 5.46 -1.41
CA ARG A 296 -10.47 6.00 -0.93
C ARG A 296 -10.27 6.55 0.50
N ARG A 297 -10.36 7.86 0.63
CA ARG A 297 -10.46 8.57 1.90
C ARG A 297 -11.68 9.48 1.89
#